data_56102b20ca528ae7253336a82a131708
#
_entry.id   56102b20ca528ae7253336a82a131708
#
_cell.length_a   1.000
_cell.length_b   1.000
_cell.length_c   1.000
_cell.angle_alpha   90.00
_cell.angle_beta   90.00
_cell.angle_gamma   90.00
#
_symmetry.space_group_name_H-M   'P 1'
#
loop_
_entity.id
_entity.type
_entity.pdbx_description
1 polymer ?
#
loop_
_entity_poly.entity_id
_entity_poly.type
_entity_poly.pdbx_seq_one_letter_code
_entity_poly.pdbx_strand_id
1 'polypeptide(L)'
;MKKLLLGLLATAVIAASPALAADKKLKIGATTYGLNAEFMQIWSAALKQHPAVKSGMVDLTVFDGRYDALVQQEQFNTMITQKFDAIIFVPMDVEAGAAAVQAAHDAGIPVVGSNARVNSDLLTSYVGSNDVEAGELEAKSVLDKMGCKGNVVILEGPIGQSGQIQRLEGNQKALKACPDVKVLEMQTANWSRAEAQTLMENWLTAHPGQINGVIGQNDEMALGAIEAIKAANLKVSDFAIAGVDGVTDAINAVKRGEMASILQDANAQAQGALDIAIKAVDKGYQPQSPIWKQYPDMKWGEGSDKTYLVPWTPVTKDNADKLLESRK
;
A
#
# COMPACT_ATOMS: atom_id res chain seq x y z
N MET A 1 60.23 -74.53 5.68
CA MET A 1 59.18 -74.03 4.73
C MET A 1 58.19 -73.25 5.53
N LYS A 2 58.31 -71.87 5.52
CA LYS A 2 57.43 -70.97 6.23
C LYS A 2 56.52 -70.28 5.17
N LYS A 3 55.21 -70.49 5.22
CA LYS A 3 54.25 -69.77 4.33
C LYS A 3 53.90 -68.43 4.95
N LEU A 4 54.19 -67.34 4.28
CA LEU A 4 53.67 -66.01 4.58
C LEU A 4 52.23 -65.87 4.04
N LEU A 5 51.29 -65.56 4.91
CA LEU A 5 49.95 -65.08 4.54
C LEU A 5 50.01 -63.53 4.45
N LEU A 6 49.77 -62.97 3.27
CA LEU A 6 49.50 -61.56 3.12
C LEU A 6 48.02 -61.32 3.31
N GLY A 7 47.67 -60.52 4.36
CA GLY A 7 46.30 -60.04 4.60
C GLY A 7 46.09 -58.74 3.82
N LEU A 8 45.13 -58.73 2.87
CA LEU A 8 44.64 -57.53 2.23
C LEU A 8 43.68 -56.79 3.19
N LEU A 9 44.06 -55.60 3.69
CA LEU A 9 43.14 -54.67 4.28
C LEU A 9 42.42 -53.87 3.20
N ALA A 10 41.12 -54.12 3.01
CA ALA A 10 40.25 -53.30 2.19
C ALA A 10 39.78 -52.08 3.01
N THR A 11 40.32 -50.91 2.74
CA THR A 11 39.84 -49.65 3.27
C THR A 11 38.57 -49.23 2.52
N ALA A 12 37.40 -49.35 3.15
CA ALA A 12 36.15 -48.81 2.64
C ALA A 12 36.17 -47.28 2.80
N VAL A 13 36.32 -46.56 1.71
CA VAL A 13 36.11 -45.12 1.64
C VAL A 13 34.60 -44.88 1.66
N ILE A 14 34.06 -44.46 2.79
CA ILE A 14 32.69 -43.97 2.92
C ILE A 14 32.68 -42.58 2.25
N ALA A 15 32.20 -42.49 1.02
CA ALA A 15 31.88 -41.24 0.37
C ALA A 15 30.68 -40.63 1.12
N ALA A 16 30.95 -39.66 2.01
CA ALA A 16 29.92 -38.83 2.56
C ALA A 16 29.35 -37.97 1.44
N SER A 17 28.15 -38.32 0.93
CA SER A 17 27.38 -37.42 0.07
C SER A 17 27.16 -36.14 0.84
N PRO A 18 27.42 -34.95 0.24
CA PRO A 18 27.02 -33.71 0.88
C PRO A 18 25.51 -33.76 1.03
N ALA A 19 25.02 -33.79 2.27
CA ALA A 19 23.62 -33.52 2.53
C ALA A 19 23.35 -32.16 1.94
N LEU A 20 22.48 -32.07 0.91
CA LEU A 20 21.90 -30.80 0.49
C LEU A 20 21.29 -30.20 1.76
N ALA A 21 21.90 -29.14 2.29
CA ALA A 21 21.28 -28.32 3.28
C ALA A 21 19.95 -27.88 2.64
N ALA A 22 18.83 -28.34 3.21
CA ALA A 22 17.53 -27.82 2.79
C ALA A 22 17.63 -26.29 2.91
N ASP A 23 17.47 -25.58 1.80
CA ASP A 23 17.55 -24.13 1.79
C ASP A 23 16.62 -23.59 2.88
N LYS A 24 17.20 -22.89 3.87
CA LYS A 24 16.45 -22.35 5.00
C LYS A 24 15.36 -21.43 4.45
N LYS A 25 14.11 -21.81 4.64
CA LYS A 25 12.96 -21.00 4.26
C LYS A 25 12.99 -19.67 5.00
N LEU A 26 12.92 -18.56 4.28
CA LEU A 26 12.92 -17.22 4.87
C LEU A 26 11.57 -16.96 5.55
N LYS A 27 11.59 -16.55 6.81
CA LYS A 27 10.40 -16.20 7.57
C LYS A 27 10.17 -14.70 7.51
N ILE A 28 9.22 -14.24 6.68
CA ILE A 28 8.92 -12.84 6.47
C ILE A 28 7.55 -12.50 7.03
N GLY A 29 7.49 -11.47 7.89
CA GLY A 29 6.25 -10.91 8.39
C GLY A 29 5.84 -9.67 7.61
N ALA A 30 4.54 -9.48 7.45
CA ALA A 30 4.00 -8.26 6.88
C ALA A 30 2.87 -7.74 7.78
N THR A 31 2.94 -6.49 8.21
CA THR A 31 1.85 -5.87 8.98
C THR A 31 1.30 -4.67 8.23
N THR A 32 -0.04 -4.57 8.16
CA THR A 32 -0.79 -3.51 7.48
C THR A 32 -1.63 -2.76 8.49
N TYR A 33 -2.00 -1.51 8.19
CA TYR A 33 -2.88 -0.74 9.07
C TYR A 33 -4.26 -1.40 9.28
N GLY A 34 -4.79 -2.14 8.28
CA GLY A 34 -6.05 -2.89 8.41
C GLY A 34 -6.39 -3.67 7.15
N LEU A 35 -7.08 -4.82 7.29
CA LEU A 35 -7.45 -5.70 6.18
C LEU A 35 -8.92 -5.60 5.76
N ASN A 36 -9.69 -4.67 6.32
CA ASN A 36 -11.08 -4.45 5.95
C ASN A 36 -11.24 -3.58 4.67
N ALA A 37 -10.22 -2.80 4.29
CA ALA A 37 -10.21 -2.04 3.05
C ALA A 37 -9.82 -2.91 1.85
N GLU A 38 -10.52 -2.76 0.70
CA GLU A 38 -10.23 -3.52 -0.54
C GLU A 38 -8.78 -3.34 -0.97
N PHE A 39 -8.23 -2.12 -0.90
CA PHE A 39 -6.84 -1.84 -1.26
C PHE A 39 -5.87 -2.76 -0.48
N MET A 40 -6.01 -2.88 0.84
CA MET A 40 -5.13 -3.74 1.65
C MET A 40 -5.41 -5.23 1.46
N GLN A 41 -6.61 -5.61 1.07
CA GLN A 41 -6.91 -7.00 0.67
C GLN A 41 -6.17 -7.38 -0.62
N ILE A 42 -6.16 -6.49 -1.62
CA ILE A 42 -5.40 -6.66 -2.88
C ILE A 42 -3.90 -6.73 -2.57
N TRP A 43 -3.38 -5.81 -1.74
CA TRP A 43 -1.98 -5.79 -1.33
C TRP A 43 -1.58 -7.09 -0.63
N SER A 44 -2.38 -7.58 0.33
CA SER A 44 -2.14 -8.84 1.03
C SER A 44 -2.20 -10.05 0.10
N ALA A 45 -3.17 -10.08 -0.82
CA ALA A 45 -3.28 -11.13 -1.83
C ALA A 45 -2.05 -11.15 -2.74
N ALA A 46 -1.55 -9.99 -3.16
CA ALA A 46 -0.37 -9.86 -4.01
C ALA A 46 0.90 -10.41 -3.36
N LEU A 47 1.10 -10.17 -2.04
CA LEU A 47 2.18 -10.80 -1.28
C LEU A 47 2.10 -12.34 -1.34
N LYS A 48 0.90 -12.90 -1.11
CA LYS A 48 0.68 -14.35 -1.12
C LYS A 48 0.86 -14.96 -2.52
N GLN A 49 0.64 -14.17 -3.57
CA GLN A 49 0.82 -14.58 -4.97
C GLN A 49 2.26 -14.43 -5.48
N HIS A 50 3.15 -13.81 -4.71
CA HIS A 50 4.54 -13.62 -5.10
C HIS A 50 5.24 -14.95 -5.41
N PRO A 51 6.08 -15.04 -6.48
CA PRO A 51 6.75 -16.28 -6.86
C PRO A 51 7.55 -16.93 -5.75
N ALA A 52 8.25 -16.14 -4.91
CA ALA A 52 9.04 -16.66 -3.79
C ALA A 52 8.16 -17.29 -2.68
N VAL A 53 6.93 -16.83 -2.49
CA VAL A 53 5.96 -17.45 -1.56
C VAL A 53 5.42 -18.75 -2.17
N LYS A 54 5.01 -18.71 -3.44
CA LYS A 54 4.49 -19.89 -4.16
C LYS A 54 5.49 -21.01 -4.27
N SER A 55 6.77 -20.71 -4.48
CA SER A 55 7.83 -21.72 -4.53
C SER A 55 8.19 -22.30 -3.16
N GLY A 56 7.72 -21.70 -2.07
CA GLY A 56 8.08 -22.09 -0.71
C GLY A 56 9.42 -21.54 -0.22
N MET A 57 10.08 -20.66 -0.97
CA MET A 57 11.28 -19.94 -0.53
C MET A 57 11.00 -19.05 0.68
N VAL A 58 9.81 -18.45 0.73
CA VAL A 58 9.34 -17.57 1.81
C VAL A 58 8.18 -18.20 2.55
N ASP A 59 8.28 -18.17 3.89
CA ASP A 59 7.20 -18.42 4.84
C ASP A 59 6.62 -17.07 5.25
N LEU A 60 5.51 -16.68 4.61
CA LEU A 60 4.89 -15.38 4.77
C LEU A 60 3.78 -15.41 5.82
N THR A 61 3.85 -14.52 6.80
CA THR A 61 2.75 -14.23 7.72
C THR A 61 2.28 -12.79 7.54
N VAL A 62 0.98 -12.59 7.26
CA VAL A 62 0.37 -11.26 7.16
C VAL A 62 -0.46 -10.99 8.41
N PHE A 63 -0.21 -9.87 9.06
CA PHE A 63 -0.87 -9.41 10.27
C PHE A 63 -1.82 -8.25 9.95
N ASP A 64 -3.01 -8.28 10.55
CA ASP A 64 -4.00 -7.20 10.49
C ASP A 64 -3.76 -6.21 11.64
N GLY A 65 -3.39 -4.98 11.33
CA GLY A 65 -3.16 -3.91 12.33
C GLY A 65 -4.44 -3.33 12.92
N ARG A 66 -5.62 -3.67 12.39
CA ARG A 66 -6.95 -3.32 12.91
C ARG A 66 -7.15 -1.81 13.13
N TYR A 67 -6.47 -0.97 12.33
CA TYR A 67 -6.46 0.49 12.48
C TYR A 67 -5.98 0.97 13.87
N ASP A 68 -5.08 0.18 14.49
CA ASP A 68 -4.53 0.47 15.83
C ASP A 68 -3.00 0.34 15.81
N ALA A 69 -2.31 1.44 16.10
CA ALA A 69 -0.86 1.49 16.14
C ALA A 69 -0.26 0.64 17.29
N LEU A 70 -0.99 0.47 18.40
CA LEU A 70 -0.57 -0.41 19.50
C LEU A 70 -0.61 -1.88 19.08
N VAL A 71 -1.63 -2.28 18.31
CA VAL A 71 -1.71 -3.62 17.74
C VAL A 71 -0.52 -3.87 16.81
N GLN A 72 -0.14 -2.91 15.98
CA GLN A 72 1.06 -3.03 15.13
C GLN A 72 2.34 -3.17 15.98
N GLN A 73 2.48 -2.42 17.07
CA GLN A 73 3.61 -2.54 17.99
C GLN A 73 3.70 -3.96 18.60
N GLU A 74 2.58 -4.56 19.02
CA GLU A 74 2.52 -5.94 19.53
C GLU A 74 2.90 -6.96 18.44
N GLN A 75 2.50 -6.72 17.20
CA GLN A 75 2.88 -7.56 16.07
C GLN A 75 4.39 -7.50 15.80
N PHE A 76 5.01 -6.32 15.90
CA PHE A 76 6.48 -6.18 15.82
C PHE A 76 7.16 -6.97 16.95
N ASN A 77 6.72 -6.83 18.19
CA ASN A 77 7.25 -7.60 19.32
C ASN A 77 7.13 -9.12 19.10
N THR A 78 6.02 -9.55 18.51
CA THR A 78 5.80 -10.97 18.13
C THR A 78 6.81 -11.41 17.07
N MET A 79 7.00 -10.63 16.00
CA MET A 79 7.92 -10.96 14.92
C MET A 79 9.37 -10.97 15.40
N ILE A 80 9.76 -10.03 16.29
CA ILE A 80 11.08 -9.97 16.90
C ILE A 80 11.33 -11.22 17.77
N THR A 81 10.40 -11.54 18.68
CA THR A 81 10.51 -12.70 19.60
C THR A 81 10.57 -14.01 18.83
N GLN A 82 9.82 -14.13 17.75
CA GLN A 82 9.79 -15.31 16.90
C GLN A 82 10.90 -15.34 15.84
N LYS A 83 11.81 -14.34 15.86
CA LYS A 83 12.98 -14.25 14.98
C LYS A 83 12.64 -14.31 13.50
N PHE A 84 11.74 -13.44 13.07
CA PHE A 84 11.50 -13.26 11.64
C PHE A 84 12.77 -12.75 10.97
N ASP A 85 13.00 -13.15 9.71
CA ASP A 85 14.19 -12.76 8.95
C ASP A 85 14.06 -11.33 8.38
N ALA A 86 12.83 -10.87 8.06
CA ALA A 86 12.51 -9.50 7.65
C ALA A 86 11.06 -9.13 7.94
N ILE A 87 10.76 -7.82 7.96
CA ILE A 87 9.40 -7.29 8.17
C ILE A 87 9.06 -6.34 7.02
N ILE A 88 7.84 -6.49 6.46
CA ILE A 88 7.21 -5.51 5.56
C ILE A 88 6.18 -4.73 6.39
N PHE A 89 6.24 -3.40 6.33
CA PHE A 89 5.47 -2.54 7.20
C PHE A 89 4.65 -1.49 6.44
N VAL A 90 3.33 -1.51 6.67
CA VAL A 90 2.41 -0.46 6.25
C VAL A 90 1.88 0.22 7.52
N PRO A 91 2.48 1.32 7.97
CA PRO A 91 2.17 1.93 9.26
C PRO A 91 0.79 2.58 9.30
N MET A 92 0.16 2.52 10.49
CA MET A 92 -1.05 3.27 10.81
C MET A 92 -0.73 4.72 11.18
N ASP A 93 0.41 4.97 11.79
CA ASP A 93 0.84 6.28 12.28
C ASP A 93 2.34 6.48 12.05
N VAL A 94 2.75 7.68 11.64
CA VAL A 94 4.14 7.96 11.26
C VAL A 94 5.08 7.95 12.45
N GLU A 95 4.64 8.41 13.63
CA GLU A 95 5.46 8.51 14.83
C GLU A 95 5.46 7.21 15.64
N ALA A 96 4.30 6.63 15.88
CA ALA A 96 4.19 5.33 16.56
C ALA A 96 4.90 4.23 15.77
N GLY A 97 4.82 4.28 14.44
CA GLY A 97 5.53 3.37 13.56
C GLY A 97 7.05 3.47 13.68
N ALA A 98 7.61 4.67 13.96
CA ALA A 98 9.04 4.86 14.15
C ALA A 98 9.59 4.05 15.32
N ALA A 99 8.85 3.96 16.43
CA ALA A 99 9.25 3.16 17.59
C ALA A 99 9.29 1.66 17.26
N ALA A 100 8.34 1.16 16.47
CA ALA A 100 8.31 -0.23 16.02
C ALA A 100 9.52 -0.56 15.12
N VAL A 101 9.85 0.34 14.19
CA VAL A 101 11.03 0.20 13.31
C VAL A 101 12.32 0.20 14.13
N GLN A 102 12.44 1.08 15.14
CA GLN A 102 13.61 1.11 16.04
C GLN A 102 13.77 -0.21 16.76
N ALA A 103 12.71 -0.79 17.32
CA ALA A 103 12.76 -2.06 18.04
C ALA A 103 13.22 -3.23 17.12
N ALA A 104 12.75 -3.28 15.89
CA ALA A 104 13.18 -4.28 14.91
C ALA A 104 14.66 -4.09 14.50
N HIS A 105 15.07 -2.83 14.29
CA HIS A 105 16.47 -2.48 13.98
C HIS A 105 17.42 -2.94 15.10
N ASP A 106 17.07 -2.69 16.37
CA ASP A 106 17.88 -3.08 17.53
C ASP A 106 17.96 -4.61 17.67
N ALA A 107 16.96 -5.34 17.18
CA ALA A 107 16.96 -6.78 17.08
C ALA A 107 17.67 -7.33 15.83
N GLY A 108 18.21 -6.46 14.96
CA GLY A 108 18.89 -6.83 13.72
C GLY A 108 17.96 -7.32 12.60
N ILE A 109 16.67 -7.00 12.65
CA ILE A 109 15.67 -7.40 11.66
C ILE A 109 15.43 -6.24 10.68
N PRO A 110 15.72 -6.39 9.36
CA PRO A 110 15.47 -5.37 8.38
C PRO A 110 13.97 -5.12 8.21
N VAL A 111 13.57 -3.84 8.10
CA VAL A 111 12.19 -3.42 7.87
C VAL A 111 12.10 -2.71 6.53
N VAL A 112 11.20 -3.17 5.67
CA VAL A 112 10.86 -2.53 4.40
C VAL A 112 9.49 -1.87 4.54
N GLY A 113 9.44 -0.55 4.40
CA GLY A 113 8.18 0.20 4.35
C GLY A 113 7.45 -0.05 3.04
N SER A 114 6.12 -0.10 3.08
CA SER A 114 5.29 -0.19 1.89
C SER A 114 4.05 0.69 2.04
N ASN A 115 3.54 1.24 0.94
CA ASN A 115 2.35 2.08 0.85
C ASN A 115 2.44 3.37 1.69
N ALA A 116 2.35 3.27 3.01
CA ALA A 116 2.46 4.40 3.93
C ALA A 116 3.90 4.57 4.44
N ARG A 117 4.30 5.80 4.73
CA ARG A 117 5.64 6.13 5.28
C ARG A 117 5.62 6.17 6.79
N VAL A 118 6.79 5.99 7.37
CA VAL A 118 7.06 6.16 8.81
C VAL A 118 8.15 7.21 8.98
N ASN A 119 8.12 7.94 10.08
CA ASN A 119 9.13 8.95 10.41
C ASN A 119 10.39 8.28 10.99
N SER A 120 11.14 7.56 10.14
CA SER A 120 12.35 6.86 10.54
C SER A 120 13.31 6.68 9.38
N ASP A 121 14.59 6.99 9.60
CA ASP A 121 15.68 6.74 8.66
C ASP A 121 16.21 5.29 8.73
N LEU A 122 15.71 4.49 9.66
CA LEU A 122 16.15 3.12 9.91
C LEU A 122 15.49 2.09 8.99
N LEU A 123 14.51 2.51 8.17
CA LEU A 123 13.98 1.62 7.13
C LEU A 123 15.11 1.17 6.20
N THR A 124 15.13 -0.12 5.90
CA THR A 124 16.03 -0.68 4.88
C THR A 124 15.73 -0.05 3.53
N SER A 125 14.44 0.02 3.17
CA SER A 125 13.93 0.64 1.96
C SER A 125 12.43 0.95 2.11
N TYR A 126 11.87 1.66 1.13
CA TYR A 126 10.44 1.93 1.00
C TYR A 126 9.97 1.64 -0.43
N VAL A 127 8.86 0.91 -0.58
CA VAL A 127 8.19 0.67 -1.86
C VAL A 127 6.75 1.16 -1.79
N GLY A 128 6.46 2.27 -2.44
CA GLY A 128 5.16 2.92 -2.40
C GLY A 128 4.98 3.90 -3.54
N SER A 129 4.21 4.95 -3.33
CA SER A 129 3.94 6.00 -4.33
C SER A 129 4.17 7.38 -3.72
N ASN A 130 4.13 8.44 -4.54
CA ASN A 130 4.22 9.83 -4.09
C ASN A 130 2.82 10.36 -3.74
N ASP A 131 2.42 10.30 -2.48
CA ASP A 131 1.09 10.70 -2.04
C ASP A 131 0.80 12.20 -2.16
N VAL A 132 1.82 13.07 -2.20
CA VAL A 132 1.63 14.48 -2.51
C VAL A 132 1.12 14.65 -3.95
N GLU A 133 1.70 13.91 -4.89
CA GLU A 133 1.24 13.89 -6.29
C GLU A 133 -0.19 13.34 -6.41
N ALA A 134 -0.56 12.29 -5.65
CA ALA A 134 -1.93 11.79 -5.63
C ALA A 134 -2.92 12.87 -5.20
N GLY A 135 -2.61 13.56 -4.10
CA GLY A 135 -3.43 14.66 -3.60
C GLY A 135 -3.58 15.81 -4.60
N GLU A 136 -2.51 16.15 -5.34
CA GLU A 136 -2.60 17.13 -6.42
C GLU A 136 -3.50 16.65 -7.57
N LEU A 137 -3.36 15.37 -7.98
CA LEU A 137 -4.13 14.81 -9.10
C LEU A 137 -5.63 14.68 -8.78
N GLU A 138 -5.98 14.19 -7.57
CA GLU A 138 -7.39 14.07 -7.18
C GLU A 138 -8.07 15.43 -7.04
N ALA A 139 -7.42 16.37 -6.33
CA ALA A 139 -7.96 17.72 -6.19
C ALA A 139 -8.07 18.42 -7.54
N LYS A 140 -7.04 18.32 -8.39
CA LYS A 140 -7.08 18.88 -9.75
C LYS A 140 -8.24 18.30 -10.57
N SER A 141 -8.54 17.01 -10.46
CA SER A 141 -9.67 16.39 -11.16
C SER A 141 -11.02 17.02 -10.77
N VAL A 142 -11.19 17.35 -9.48
CA VAL A 142 -12.37 18.04 -8.97
C VAL A 142 -12.40 19.49 -9.47
N LEU A 143 -11.30 20.21 -9.28
CA LEU A 143 -11.20 21.64 -9.61
C LEU A 143 -11.37 21.92 -11.11
N ASP A 144 -10.79 21.09 -11.97
CA ASP A 144 -10.94 21.21 -13.43
C ASP A 144 -12.41 21.03 -13.84
N LYS A 145 -13.11 20.02 -13.27
CA LYS A 145 -14.54 19.79 -13.55
C LYS A 145 -15.41 20.94 -13.06
N MET A 146 -15.01 21.64 -11.98
CA MET A 146 -15.70 22.81 -11.44
C MET A 146 -15.34 24.12 -12.17
N GLY A 147 -14.33 24.12 -13.04
CA GLY A 147 -13.81 25.34 -13.65
C GLY A 147 -13.18 26.31 -12.65
N CYS A 148 -12.56 25.78 -11.60
CA CYS A 148 -11.91 26.52 -10.51
C CYS A 148 -12.83 27.53 -9.79
N LYS A 149 -14.12 27.20 -9.61
CA LYS A 149 -15.12 28.05 -8.93
C LYS A 149 -16.07 27.23 -8.09
N GLY A 150 -16.57 27.82 -6.99
CA GLY A 150 -17.56 27.20 -6.10
C GLY A 150 -16.95 26.66 -4.81
N ASN A 151 -17.57 25.64 -4.24
CA ASN A 151 -17.19 25.14 -2.92
C ASN A 151 -16.92 23.64 -2.93
N VAL A 152 -15.90 23.24 -2.20
CA VAL A 152 -15.54 21.83 -2.01
C VAL A 152 -15.63 21.43 -0.54
N VAL A 153 -15.76 20.13 -0.32
CA VAL A 153 -15.53 19.48 0.97
C VAL A 153 -14.39 18.46 0.81
N ILE A 154 -13.64 18.23 1.87
CA ILE A 154 -12.50 17.29 1.88
C ILE A 154 -12.77 16.20 2.92
N LEU A 155 -12.73 14.95 2.48
CA LEU A 155 -12.79 13.77 3.33
C LEU A 155 -11.37 13.24 3.50
N GLU A 156 -10.86 13.27 4.73
CA GLU A 156 -9.49 12.92 5.04
C GLU A 156 -9.35 11.49 5.56
N GLY A 157 -8.19 10.90 5.34
CA GLY A 157 -7.80 9.65 5.99
C GLY A 157 -7.56 9.80 7.50
N PRO A 158 -7.13 8.72 8.18
CA PRO A 158 -6.80 8.76 9.61
C PRO A 158 -5.71 9.78 9.89
N ILE A 159 -5.96 10.63 10.87
CA ILE A 159 -5.01 11.67 11.27
C ILE A 159 -3.72 11.02 11.79
N GLY A 160 -2.58 11.51 11.30
CA GLY A 160 -1.25 10.97 11.66
C GLY A 160 -0.72 9.90 10.70
N GLN A 161 -1.54 9.42 9.75
CA GLN A 161 -1.05 8.54 8.69
C GLN A 161 -0.42 9.35 7.55
N SER A 162 0.69 8.86 6.99
CA SER A 162 1.42 9.61 5.96
C SER A 162 0.61 9.87 4.70
N GLY A 163 -0.27 8.95 4.29
CA GLY A 163 -1.16 9.14 3.15
C GLY A 163 -2.10 10.32 3.36
N GLN A 164 -2.72 10.46 4.54
CA GLN A 164 -3.56 11.60 4.89
C GLN A 164 -2.76 12.91 4.82
N ILE A 165 -1.60 12.97 5.48
CA ILE A 165 -0.76 14.17 5.57
C ILE A 165 -0.31 14.62 4.17
N GLN A 166 0.21 13.70 3.37
CA GLN A 166 0.79 14.02 2.06
C GLN A 166 -0.29 14.33 1.01
N ARG A 167 -1.42 13.60 1.00
CA ARG A 167 -2.53 13.91 0.10
C ARG A 167 -3.14 15.26 0.45
N LEU A 168 -3.26 15.62 1.74
CA LEU A 168 -3.69 16.96 2.13
C LEU A 168 -2.73 18.04 1.63
N GLU A 169 -1.42 17.85 1.73
CA GLU A 169 -0.43 18.76 1.14
C GLU A 169 -0.66 18.95 -0.36
N GLY A 170 -0.88 17.86 -1.09
CA GLY A 170 -1.19 17.89 -2.52
C GLY A 170 -2.50 18.61 -2.82
N ASN A 171 -3.58 18.33 -2.05
CA ASN A 171 -4.87 19.03 -2.17
C ASN A 171 -4.70 20.55 -2.00
N GLN A 172 -3.95 20.97 -0.98
CA GLN A 172 -3.69 22.39 -0.70
C GLN A 172 -2.90 23.06 -1.82
N LYS A 173 -1.94 22.36 -2.44
CA LYS A 173 -1.20 22.88 -3.61
C LYS A 173 -2.13 23.12 -4.79
N ALA A 174 -3.00 22.15 -5.11
CA ALA A 174 -3.97 22.30 -6.19
C ALA A 174 -4.98 23.45 -5.92
N LEU A 175 -5.50 23.53 -4.68
CA LEU A 175 -6.43 24.58 -4.26
C LEU A 175 -5.83 26.00 -4.37
N LYS A 176 -4.53 26.17 -4.11
CA LYS A 176 -3.85 27.47 -4.29
C LYS A 176 -3.90 27.99 -5.72
N ALA A 177 -3.99 27.10 -6.71
CA ALA A 177 -4.14 27.48 -8.11
C ALA A 177 -5.55 27.94 -8.47
N CYS A 178 -6.55 27.69 -7.61
CA CYS A 178 -7.97 28.01 -7.82
C CYS A 178 -8.52 28.89 -6.67
N PRO A 179 -8.12 30.16 -6.56
CA PRO A 179 -8.45 31.01 -5.40
C PRO A 179 -9.95 31.31 -5.24
N ASP A 180 -10.76 31.10 -6.29
CA ASP A 180 -12.23 31.29 -6.25
C ASP A 180 -12.95 30.02 -5.71
N VAL A 181 -12.22 28.98 -5.32
CA VAL A 181 -12.76 27.78 -4.67
C VAL A 181 -12.61 27.89 -3.15
N LYS A 182 -13.71 27.64 -2.43
CA LYS A 182 -13.71 27.62 -0.96
C LYS A 182 -13.85 26.20 -0.44
N VAL A 183 -13.08 25.88 0.57
CA VAL A 183 -13.27 24.65 1.37
C VAL A 183 -14.31 24.96 2.44
N LEU A 184 -15.49 24.33 2.37
CA LEU A 184 -16.55 24.52 3.36
C LEU A 184 -16.32 23.67 4.60
N GLU A 185 -15.93 22.41 4.39
CA GLU A 185 -15.72 21.42 5.43
C GLU A 185 -14.51 20.54 5.11
N MET A 186 -13.80 20.14 6.14
CA MET A 186 -12.70 19.20 6.05
C MET A 186 -12.65 18.37 7.33
N GLN A 187 -12.79 17.05 7.23
CA GLN A 187 -12.82 16.15 8.38
C GLN A 187 -12.36 14.75 8.01
N THR A 188 -11.76 14.05 8.99
CA THR A 188 -11.40 12.65 8.81
C THR A 188 -12.62 11.74 8.75
N ALA A 189 -12.62 10.84 7.79
CA ALA A 189 -13.53 9.70 7.68
C ALA A 189 -12.77 8.36 7.69
N ASN A 190 -11.50 8.36 8.16
CA ASN A 190 -10.72 7.17 8.51
C ASN A 190 -10.61 6.10 7.40
N TRP A 191 -10.55 6.52 6.12
CA TRP A 191 -10.62 5.64 4.94
C TRP A 191 -11.95 4.85 4.83
N SER A 192 -12.97 5.18 5.63
CA SER A 192 -14.22 4.44 5.78
C SER A 192 -15.34 5.02 4.89
N ARG A 193 -15.94 4.18 4.04
CA ARG A 193 -17.10 4.53 3.22
C ARG A 193 -18.28 4.98 4.09
N ALA A 194 -18.56 4.23 5.17
CA ALA A 194 -19.69 4.51 6.05
C ALA A 194 -19.53 5.82 6.82
N GLU A 195 -18.31 6.11 7.33
CA GLU A 195 -18.06 7.38 8.02
C GLU A 195 -18.14 8.56 7.05
N ALA A 196 -17.59 8.42 5.85
CA ALA A 196 -17.68 9.43 4.79
C ALA A 196 -19.14 9.69 4.37
N GLN A 197 -19.96 8.64 4.25
CA GLN A 197 -21.37 8.80 3.99
C GLN A 197 -22.06 9.62 5.08
N THR A 198 -21.83 9.29 6.35
CA THR A 198 -22.41 10.03 7.49
C THR A 198 -21.98 11.49 7.50
N LEU A 199 -20.68 11.77 7.27
CA LEU A 199 -20.19 13.15 7.18
C LEU A 199 -20.85 13.93 6.04
N MET A 200 -20.93 13.31 4.85
CA MET A 200 -21.51 13.97 3.69
C MET A 200 -23.02 14.23 3.86
N GLU A 201 -23.77 13.33 4.48
CA GLU A 201 -25.18 13.56 4.83
C GLU A 201 -25.36 14.77 5.74
N ASN A 202 -24.49 14.91 6.76
CA ASN A 202 -24.47 16.07 7.64
C ASN A 202 -24.12 17.35 6.88
N TRP A 203 -23.12 17.34 6.02
CA TRP A 203 -22.69 18.50 5.25
C TRP A 203 -23.70 18.93 4.19
N LEU A 204 -24.41 17.99 3.54
CA LEU A 204 -25.51 18.32 2.62
C LEU A 204 -26.65 19.02 3.36
N THR A 205 -26.88 18.67 4.62
CA THR A 205 -27.88 19.33 5.47
C THR A 205 -27.43 20.71 5.97
N ALA A 206 -26.15 20.85 6.33
CA ALA A 206 -25.58 22.10 6.82
C ALA A 206 -25.39 23.15 5.71
N HIS A 207 -25.10 22.71 4.49
CA HIS A 207 -24.78 23.58 3.33
C HIS A 207 -25.69 23.27 2.13
N PRO A 208 -27.02 23.41 2.23
CA PRO A 208 -27.95 23.00 1.19
C PRO A 208 -27.68 23.75 -0.13
N GLY A 209 -27.40 22.99 -1.20
CA GLY A 209 -27.12 23.50 -2.54
C GLY A 209 -25.79 24.26 -2.70
N GLN A 210 -24.91 24.24 -1.70
CA GLN A 210 -23.66 24.99 -1.72
C GLN A 210 -22.44 24.13 -2.09
N ILE A 211 -22.48 22.81 -1.89
CA ILE A 211 -21.36 21.91 -2.18
C ILE A 211 -21.35 21.58 -3.66
N ASN A 212 -20.24 21.87 -4.35
CA ASN A 212 -20.04 21.63 -5.77
C ASN A 212 -19.03 20.51 -6.05
N GLY A 213 -18.11 20.26 -5.10
CA GLY A 213 -17.09 19.23 -5.24
C GLY A 213 -16.77 18.51 -3.95
N VAL A 214 -16.31 17.25 -4.11
CA VAL A 214 -15.84 16.38 -3.02
C VAL A 214 -14.46 15.86 -3.38
N ILE A 215 -13.49 16.17 -2.55
CA ILE A 215 -12.13 15.61 -2.61
C ILE A 215 -12.09 14.51 -1.55
N GLY A 216 -12.13 13.26 -1.96
CA GLY A 216 -11.99 12.11 -1.08
C GLY A 216 -10.58 11.57 -1.15
N GLN A 217 -9.80 11.67 -0.08
CA GLN A 217 -8.41 11.22 -0.10
C GLN A 217 -8.25 9.71 -0.38
N ASN A 218 -9.37 8.96 -0.42
CA ASN A 218 -9.43 7.64 -1.07
C ASN A 218 -10.79 7.39 -1.73
N ASP A 219 -10.87 6.33 -2.52
CA ASP A 219 -12.07 5.95 -3.26
C ASP A 219 -13.23 5.53 -2.35
N GLU A 220 -12.95 4.84 -1.25
CA GLU A 220 -13.99 4.41 -0.30
C GLU A 220 -14.76 5.61 0.25
N MET A 221 -14.04 6.67 0.63
CA MET A 221 -14.69 7.88 1.14
C MET A 221 -15.42 8.66 0.02
N ALA A 222 -14.85 8.71 -1.19
CA ALA A 222 -15.52 9.32 -2.34
C ALA A 222 -16.82 8.57 -2.70
N LEU A 223 -16.81 7.23 -2.62
CA LEU A 223 -18.01 6.40 -2.81
C LEU A 223 -19.05 6.62 -1.71
N GLY A 224 -18.63 6.77 -0.45
CA GLY A 224 -19.52 7.11 0.66
C GLY A 224 -20.24 8.44 0.41
N ALA A 225 -19.50 9.45 -0.07
CA ALA A 225 -20.11 10.74 -0.46
C ALA A 225 -21.13 10.57 -1.62
N ILE A 226 -20.85 9.72 -2.60
CA ILE A 226 -21.80 9.40 -3.69
C ILE A 226 -23.07 8.75 -3.14
N GLU A 227 -22.94 7.84 -2.16
CA GLU A 227 -24.09 7.19 -1.51
C GLU A 227 -24.95 8.21 -0.75
N ALA A 228 -24.35 9.14 -0.01
CA ALA A 228 -25.05 10.24 0.66
C ALA A 228 -25.79 11.16 -0.31
N ILE A 229 -25.16 11.54 -1.44
CA ILE A 229 -25.78 12.37 -2.49
C ILE A 229 -27.00 11.65 -3.07
N LYS A 230 -26.91 10.35 -3.37
CA LYS A 230 -28.02 9.54 -3.87
C LYS A 230 -29.14 9.40 -2.83
N ALA A 231 -28.80 9.19 -1.57
CA ALA A 231 -29.76 9.10 -0.47
C ALA A 231 -30.56 10.41 -0.26
N ALA A 232 -29.91 11.56 -0.51
CA ALA A 232 -30.55 12.87 -0.50
C ALA A 232 -31.40 13.16 -1.76
N ASN A 233 -31.55 12.20 -2.69
CA ASN A 233 -32.22 12.35 -3.98
C ASN A 233 -31.62 13.44 -4.88
N LEU A 234 -30.32 13.74 -4.73
CA LEU A 234 -29.56 14.66 -5.56
C LEU A 234 -28.91 13.91 -6.73
N LYS A 235 -28.60 14.62 -7.80
CA LYS A 235 -27.92 14.05 -8.97
C LYS A 235 -26.41 14.07 -8.74
N VAL A 236 -25.76 12.91 -8.77
CA VAL A 236 -24.30 12.80 -8.63
C VAL A 236 -23.55 13.61 -9.70
N SER A 237 -24.15 13.75 -10.91
CA SER A 237 -23.59 14.55 -11.99
C SER A 237 -23.41 16.03 -11.67
N ASP A 238 -24.15 16.56 -10.69
CA ASP A 238 -24.07 17.97 -10.28
C ASP A 238 -22.86 18.26 -9.36
N PHE A 239 -22.15 17.20 -8.96
CA PHE A 239 -20.96 17.28 -8.13
C PHE A 239 -19.70 16.86 -8.91
N ALA A 240 -18.59 17.51 -8.61
CA ALA A 240 -17.26 17.05 -9.01
C ALA A 240 -16.68 16.19 -7.89
N ILE A 241 -16.43 14.91 -8.15
CA ILE A 241 -15.98 13.97 -7.11
C ILE A 241 -14.72 13.27 -7.60
N ALA A 242 -13.71 13.13 -6.72
CA ALA A 242 -12.53 12.35 -7.00
C ALA A 242 -12.08 11.55 -5.76
N GLY A 243 -11.37 10.45 -6.02
CA GLY A 243 -10.75 9.59 -5.03
C GLY A 243 -9.41 9.03 -5.51
N VAL A 244 -8.79 8.23 -4.68
CA VAL A 244 -7.52 7.55 -4.90
C VAL A 244 -7.69 6.08 -4.52
N ASP A 245 -6.99 5.19 -5.14
CA ASP A 245 -6.78 3.75 -4.99
C ASP A 245 -7.18 2.96 -6.24
N GLY A 246 -8.21 3.40 -6.97
CA GLY A 246 -8.79 2.64 -8.07
C GLY A 246 -9.46 1.35 -7.59
N VAL A 247 -10.21 1.33 -6.49
CA VAL A 247 -10.94 0.14 -6.04
C VAL A 247 -12.03 -0.25 -7.04
N THR A 248 -12.48 -1.49 -6.98
CA THR A 248 -13.42 -2.08 -7.98
C THR A 248 -14.66 -1.23 -8.17
N ASP A 249 -15.29 -0.77 -7.09
CA ASP A 249 -16.49 0.07 -7.15
C ASP A 249 -16.21 1.46 -7.74
N ALA A 250 -15.04 2.04 -7.44
CA ALA A 250 -14.65 3.33 -7.99
C ALA A 250 -14.36 3.25 -9.50
N ILE A 251 -13.69 2.19 -9.98
CA ILE A 251 -13.50 1.96 -11.42
C ILE A 251 -14.87 1.89 -12.13
N ASN A 252 -15.85 1.18 -11.53
CA ASN A 252 -17.21 1.12 -12.06
C ASN A 252 -17.91 2.49 -12.01
N ALA A 253 -17.69 3.30 -10.95
CA ALA A 253 -18.24 4.65 -10.84
C ALA A 253 -17.62 5.61 -11.89
N VAL A 254 -16.32 5.47 -12.19
CA VAL A 254 -15.65 6.19 -13.28
C VAL A 254 -16.27 5.83 -14.64
N LYS A 255 -16.54 4.55 -14.89
CA LYS A 255 -17.24 4.11 -16.12
C LYS A 255 -18.62 4.78 -16.27
N ARG A 256 -19.35 4.96 -15.17
CA ARG A 256 -20.63 5.65 -15.15
C ARG A 256 -20.51 7.18 -15.21
N GLY A 257 -19.30 7.73 -15.07
CA GLY A 257 -19.04 9.18 -15.05
C GLY A 257 -19.43 9.86 -13.73
N GLU A 258 -19.54 9.10 -12.65
CA GLU A 258 -19.93 9.58 -11.32
C GLU A 258 -18.76 10.22 -10.56
N MET A 259 -17.52 9.76 -10.78
CA MET A 259 -16.31 10.28 -10.14
C MET A 259 -15.08 10.15 -11.03
N ALA A 260 -13.99 10.78 -10.63
CA ALA A 260 -12.63 10.47 -11.07
C ALA A 260 -11.94 9.59 -10.00
N SER A 261 -10.98 8.76 -10.39
CA SER A 261 -10.16 7.99 -9.48
C SER A 261 -8.72 7.89 -9.99
N ILE A 262 -7.76 7.87 -9.09
CA ILE A 262 -6.34 7.72 -9.38
C ILE A 262 -5.91 6.36 -8.83
N LEU A 263 -5.54 5.45 -9.72
CA LEU A 263 -5.11 4.09 -9.34
C LEU A 263 -3.78 4.14 -8.59
N GLN A 264 -3.77 3.53 -7.40
CA GLN A 264 -2.59 3.09 -6.68
C GLN A 264 -2.39 1.59 -6.91
N ASP A 265 -1.25 1.20 -7.49
CA ASP A 265 -1.02 -0.24 -7.79
C ASP A 265 -0.56 -0.99 -6.53
N ALA A 266 -1.54 -1.51 -5.77
CA ALA A 266 -1.31 -2.31 -4.58
C ALA A 266 -0.48 -3.59 -4.87
N ASN A 267 -0.65 -4.20 -6.05
CA ASN A 267 0.11 -5.39 -6.45
C ASN A 267 1.59 -5.04 -6.59
N ALA A 268 1.90 -3.94 -7.29
CA ALA A 268 3.28 -3.52 -7.50
C ALA A 268 3.96 -3.15 -6.18
N GLN A 269 3.27 -2.41 -5.30
CA GLN A 269 3.81 -2.06 -3.99
C GLN A 269 4.11 -3.29 -3.14
N ALA A 270 3.18 -4.24 -3.07
CA ALA A 270 3.32 -5.45 -2.28
C ALA A 270 4.46 -6.35 -2.78
N GLN A 271 4.43 -6.66 -4.08
CA GLN A 271 5.42 -7.57 -4.68
C GLN A 271 6.82 -6.96 -4.69
N GLY A 272 6.94 -5.66 -4.94
CA GLY A 272 8.21 -4.95 -4.83
C GLY A 272 8.77 -4.95 -3.41
N ALA A 273 7.91 -4.70 -2.42
CA ALA A 273 8.32 -4.72 -1.01
C ALA A 273 8.83 -6.11 -0.59
N LEU A 274 8.22 -7.19 -1.09
CA LEU A 274 8.68 -8.54 -0.78
C LEU A 274 10.01 -8.87 -1.47
N ASP A 275 10.20 -8.50 -2.75
CA ASP A 275 11.51 -8.65 -3.41
C ASP A 275 12.62 -7.93 -2.64
N ILE A 276 12.36 -6.69 -2.17
CA ILE A 276 13.32 -5.91 -1.38
C ILE A 276 13.55 -6.54 0.01
N ALA A 277 12.51 -7.06 0.66
CA ALA A 277 12.65 -7.72 1.96
C ALA A 277 13.50 -8.99 1.86
N ILE A 278 13.33 -9.78 0.79
CA ILE A 278 14.19 -10.95 0.52
C ILE A 278 15.63 -10.48 0.27
N LYS A 279 15.83 -9.45 -0.56
CA LYS A 279 17.17 -8.90 -0.85
C LYS A 279 17.89 -8.37 0.38
N ALA A 280 17.16 -7.84 1.34
CA ALA A 280 17.73 -7.35 2.60
C ALA A 280 18.42 -8.48 3.38
N VAL A 281 17.89 -9.71 3.30
CA VAL A 281 18.37 -10.90 3.99
C VAL A 281 19.32 -11.74 3.15
N ASP A 282 18.94 -11.97 1.88
CA ASP A 282 19.74 -12.69 0.89
C ASP A 282 20.35 -11.72 -0.13
N LYS A 283 21.63 -11.39 0.07
CA LYS A 283 22.33 -10.44 -0.82
C LYS A 283 22.50 -10.95 -2.25
N GLY A 284 22.41 -12.28 -2.48
CA GLY A 284 22.45 -12.90 -3.81
C GLY A 284 21.13 -12.85 -4.57
N TYR A 285 20.03 -12.55 -3.89
CA TYR A 285 18.70 -12.57 -4.46
C TYR A 285 18.54 -11.63 -5.67
N GLN A 286 17.85 -12.12 -6.71
CA GLN A 286 17.38 -11.35 -7.87
C GLN A 286 15.84 -11.29 -7.86
N PRO A 287 15.24 -10.19 -8.30
CA PRO A 287 13.80 -9.99 -8.18
C PRO A 287 13.04 -11.00 -9.03
N GLN A 288 11.96 -11.55 -8.45
CA GLN A 288 11.13 -12.55 -9.10
C GLN A 288 9.76 -12.00 -9.55
N SER A 289 9.35 -10.85 -9.01
CA SER A 289 8.09 -10.24 -9.38
C SER A 289 8.17 -9.58 -10.78
N PRO A 290 7.07 -9.53 -11.53
CA PRO A 290 7.05 -8.91 -12.86
C PRO A 290 7.09 -7.37 -12.81
N ILE A 291 6.91 -6.75 -11.62
CA ILE A 291 6.71 -5.31 -11.48
C ILE A 291 7.90 -4.48 -11.97
N TRP A 292 9.11 -5.01 -11.85
CA TRP A 292 10.35 -4.36 -12.30
C TRP A 292 10.44 -4.23 -13.82
N LYS A 293 9.70 -5.07 -14.57
CA LYS A 293 9.51 -4.94 -16.02
C LYS A 293 8.30 -4.11 -16.39
N GLN A 294 7.26 -4.16 -15.55
CA GLN A 294 6.03 -3.39 -15.73
C GLN A 294 6.28 -1.88 -15.54
N TYR A 295 7.15 -1.51 -14.62
CA TYR A 295 7.53 -0.15 -14.30
C TYR A 295 9.02 0.09 -14.52
N PRO A 296 9.47 0.28 -15.78
CA PRO A 296 10.90 0.34 -16.12
C PRO A 296 11.63 1.53 -15.48
N ASP A 297 10.91 2.60 -15.13
CA ASP A 297 11.47 3.76 -14.42
C ASP A 297 11.75 3.46 -12.93
N MET A 298 11.08 2.45 -12.37
CA MET A 298 11.31 1.93 -11.02
C MET A 298 12.42 0.86 -11.07
N LYS A 299 13.63 1.27 -11.43
CA LYS A 299 14.77 0.38 -11.66
C LYS A 299 15.08 -0.46 -10.43
N TRP A 300 15.24 -1.78 -10.62
CA TRP A 300 15.71 -2.67 -9.56
C TRP A 300 17.09 -2.25 -9.02
N GLY A 301 18.02 -1.87 -9.92
CA GLY A 301 19.40 -1.61 -9.59
C GLY A 301 20.03 -2.83 -8.90
N GLU A 302 20.57 -2.62 -7.71
CA GLU A 302 21.10 -3.69 -6.85
C GLU A 302 20.08 -4.16 -5.79
N GLY A 303 18.83 -3.67 -5.81
CA GLY A 303 17.82 -3.90 -4.78
C GLY A 303 18.16 -3.25 -3.44
N SER A 304 18.89 -2.14 -3.47
CA SER A 304 19.45 -1.45 -2.29
C SER A 304 19.07 0.03 -2.19
N ASP A 305 18.29 0.55 -3.13
CA ASP A 305 17.83 1.93 -3.09
C ASP A 305 16.90 2.17 -1.89
N LYS A 306 16.98 3.35 -1.32
CA LYS A 306 16.17 3.72 -0.16
C LYS A 306 14.69 3.88 -0.48
N THR A 307 14.35 4.12 -1.75
CA THR A 307 12.96 4.37 -2.16
C THR A 307 12.73 3.90 -3.59
N TYR A 308 11.62 3.18 -3.78
CA TYR A 308 11.08 2.77 -5.07
C TYR A 308 9.66 3.32 -5.19
N LEU A 309 9.41 4.14 -6.21
CA LEU A 309 8.11 4.79 -6.40
C LEU A 309 7.34 4.16 -7.56
N VAL A 310 6.23 3.53 -7.21
CA VAL A 310 5.23 3.05 -8.16
C VAL A 310 4.44 4.25 -8.66
N PRO A 311 4.38 4.50 -9.99
CA PRO A 311 3.68 5.66 -10.54
C PRO A 311 2.16 5.57 -10.36
N TRP A 312 1.53 6.74 -10.31
CA TRP A 312 0.08 6.87 -10.32
C TRP A 312 -0.50 6.69 -11.72
N THR A 313 -1.70 6.14 -11.82
CA THR A 313 -2.39 5.98 -13.10
C THR A 313 -3.82 6.49 -13.00
N PRO A 314 -4.21 7.55 -13.74
CA PRO A 314 -5.60 7.98 -13.78
C PRO A 314 -6.50 6.85 -14.31
N VAL A 315 -7.59 6.57 -13.61
CA VAL A 315 -8.62 5.65 -14.08
C VAL A 315 -9.47 6.37 -15.12
N THR A 316 -9.59 5.79 -16.31
CA THR A 316 -10.36 6.34 -17.42
C THR A 316 -11.35 5.30 -17.93
N LYS A 317 -12.33 5.72 -18.72
CA LYS A 317 -13.24 4.77 -19.39
C LYS A 317 -12.50 3.77 -20.28
N ASP A 318 -11.37 4.20 -20.88
CA ASP A 318 -10.61 3.38 -21.82
C ASP A 318 -9.78 2.29 -21.13
N ASN A 319 -9.30 2.53 -19.91
CA ASN A 319 -8.49 1.54 -19.17
C ASN A 319 -9.29 0.75 -18.12
N ALA A 320 -10.51 1.18 -17.78
CA ALA A 320 -11.31 0.62 -16.70
C ALA A 320 -11.57 -0.88 -16.84
N ASP A 321 -11.93 -1.36 -18.05
CA ASP A 321 -12.21 -2.79 -18.28
C ASP A 321 -10.96 -3.65 -18.06
N LYS A 322 -9.80 -3.20 -18.55
CA LYS A 322 -8.52 -3.87 -18.34
C LYS A 322 -8.14 -3.91 -16.85
N LEU A 323 -8.39 -2.83 -16.11
CA LEU A 323 -8.12 -2.76 -14.67
C LEU A 323 -9.02 -3.73 -13.89
N LEU A 324 -10.30 -3.84 -14.25
CA LEU A 324 -11.23 -4.79 -13.63
C LEU A 324 -10.85 -6.25 -13.94
N GLU A 325 -10.36 -6.54 -15.14
CA GLU A 325 -9.89 -7.89 -15.52
C GLU A 325 -8.67 -8.32 -14.72
N SER A 326 -7.75 -7.41 -14.41
CA SER A 326 -6.55 -7.71 -13.62
C SER A 326 -6.83 -8.04 -12.15
N ARG A 327 -8.09 -7.94 -11.71
CA ARG A 327 -8.54 -8.18 -10.32
C ARG A 327 -9.29 -9.50 -10.14
N LYS A 328 -9.58 -10.18 -11.24
CA LYS A 328 -10.19 -11.53 -11.25
C LYS A 328 -9.12 -12.59 -11.01
#